data_2dd7dab98be14ec078397f18cb4757fd
#
_entry.id   2dd7dab98be14ec078397f18cb4757fd
#
_cell.length_a   1.000
_cell.length_b   1.000
_cell.length_c   1.000
_cell.angle_alpha   90.00
_cell.angle_beta   90.00
_cell.angle_gamma   90.00
#
_symmetry.space_group_name_H-M   'P 1'
#
loop_
_entity.id
_entity.type
_entity.pdbx_description
1 polymer ?
#
loop_
_entity_poly.entity_id
_entity_poly.type
_entity_poly.pdbx_seq_one_letter_code
_entity_poly.pdbx_strand_id
1 'polypeptide(L)'
;MTQAEKAERFRALHAGEPFVIPNPWDAGSAKVLEQLGFKALATTSSGFAFTLGRRDGDVTLDEVIAHTAALAAITELPVSVDLENGYGPEPEDAARAVAAAAAAGAAGGSIGAIDHSGPPTTMDGSIGISGGGRASW
;
A
#
# COMPACT_ATOMS: atom_id res chain seq x y z
N MET A 1 18.21 7.59 3.90
CA MET A 1 18.00 7.18 2.48
C MET A 1 16.95 8.10 1.86
N THR A 2 17.18 8.60 0.65
CA THR A 2 16.20 9.44 -0.06
C THR A 2 15.05 8.57 -0.58
N GLN A 3 13.92 9.20 -0.92
CA GLN A 3 12.77 8.49 -1.53
C GLN A 3 13.17 7.82 -2.85
N ALA A 4 13.98 8.47 -3.67
CA ALA A 4 14.46 7.89 -4.92
C ALA A 4 15.32 6.63 -4.70
N GLU A 5 16.20 6.63 -3.70
CA GLU A 5 16.99 5.47 -3.31
C GLU A 5 16.12 4.33 -2.78
N LYS A 6 15.08 4.65 -1.99
CA LYS A 6 14.10 3.66 -1.52
C LYS A 6 13.31 3.05 -2.69
N ALA A 7 12.90 3.86 -3.67
CA ALA A 7 12.18 3.39 -4.85
C ALA A 7 13.05 2.47 -5.72
N GLU A 8 14.33 2.83 -5.94
CA GLU A 8 15.26 1.98 -6.68
C GLU A 8 15.51 0.65 -5.96
N ARG A 9 15.71 0.70 -4.64
CA ARG A 9 15.84 -0.52 -3.82
C ARG A 9 14.59 -1.40 -3.92
N PHE A 10 13.40 -0.80 -3.88
CA PHE A 10 12.13 -1.53 -3.99
C PHE A 10 12.01 -2.21 -5.36
N ARG A 11 12.36 -1.51 -6.43
CA ARG A 11 12.39 -2.08 -7.79
C ARG A 11 13.37 -3.24 -7.89
N ALA A 12 14.57 -3.10 -7.33
CA ALA A 12 15.60 -4.15 -7.33
C ALA A 12 15.14 -5.41 -6.60
N LEU A 13 14.39 -5.28 -5.50
CA LEU A 13 13.81 -6.42 -4.78
C LEU A 13 12.84 -7.24 -5.66
N HIS A 14 12.09 -6.58 -6.55
CA HIS A 14 11.14 -7.26 -7.45
C HIS A 14 11.81 -7.94 -8.66
N ALA A 15 13.06 -7.62 -8.94
CA ALA A 15 13.83 -8.27 -10.01
C ALA A 15 14.53 -9.56 -9.53
N GLY A 16 14.52 -9.84 -8.24
CA GLY A 16 15.17 -11.00 -7.63
C GLY A 16 14.21 -12.13 -7.28
N GLU A 17 14.63 -12.96 -6.33
CA GLU A 17 13.79 -14.02 -5.79
C GLU A 17 12.56 -13.47 -5.06
N PRO A 18 11.46 -14.23 -4.99
CA PRO A 18 10.28 -13.84 -4.20
C PRO A 18 10.65 -13.48 -2.77
N PHE A 19 10.06 -12.43 -2.24
CA PHE A 19 10.30 -11.96 -0.88
C PHE A 19 8.99 -11.57 -0.19
N VAL A 20 9.01 -11.54 1.14
CA VAL A 20 7.85 -11.19 1.96
C VAL A 20 7.82 -9.69 2.19
N ILE A 21 6.67 -9.07 1.92
CA ILE A 21 6.39 -7.67 2.24
C ILE A 21 5.30 -7.65 3.31
N PRO A 22 5.65 -7.46 4.60
CA PRO A 22 4.67 -7.41 5.66
C PRO A 22 3.91 -6.10 5.68
N ASN A 23 2.71 -6.12 6.29
CA ASN A 23 1.80 -4.98 6.35
C ASN A 23 1.75 -4.39 7.77
N PRO A 24 2.54 -3.36 8.09
CA PRO A 24 2.38 -2.64 9.36
C PRO A 24 1.08 -1.84 9.35
N TRP A 25 0.36 -1.84 10.47
CA TRP A 25 -0.86 -1.04 10.64
C TRP A 25 -0.57 0.33 11.23
N ASP A 26 0.59 0.49 11.88
CA ASP A 26 1.04 1.72 12.53
C ASP A 26 2.57 1.84 12.54
N ALA A 27 3.04 2.97 13.04
CA ALA A 27 4.48 3.27 13.12
C ALA A 27 5.24 2.31 14.05
N GLY A 28 4.61 1.84 15.12
CA GLY A 28 5.23 0.90 16.06
C GLY A 28 5.48 -0.45 15.41
N SER A 29 4.47 -1.01 14.75
CA SER A 29 4.62 -2.27 14.02
C SER A 29 5.61 -2.16 12.85
N ALA A 30 5.68 -1.01 12.17
CA ALA A 30 6.68 -0.77 11.13
C ALA A 30 8.11 -0.86 11.68
N LYS A 31 8.37 -0.28 12.86
CA LYS A 31 9.68 -0.38 13.52
C LYS A 31 10.05 -1.80 13.92
N VAL A 32 9.10 -2.56 14.43
CA VAL A 32 9.31 -3.97 14.78
C VAL A 32 9.69 -4.79 13.55
N LEU A 33 8.93 -4.60 12.46
CA LEU A 33 9.17 -5.31 11.20
C LEU A 33 10.54 -4.95 10.57
N GLU A 34 10.94 -3.68 10.65
CA GLU A 34 12.29 -3.26 10.24
C GLU A 34 13.37 -3.97 11.03
N GLN A 35 13.24 -4.04 12.37
CA GLN A 35 14.20 -4.72 13.24
C GLN A 35 14.23 -6.24 13.03
N LEU A 36 13.13 -6.85 12.63
CA LEU A 36 13.07 -8.27 12.25
C LEU A 36 13.77 -8.56 10.91
N GLY A 37 14.26 -7.55 10.21
CA GLY A 37 15.08 -7.71 9.01
C GLY A 37 14.30 -7.82 7.71
N PHE A 38 13.01 -7.48 7.69
CA PHE A 38 12.27 -7.35 6.44
C PHE A 38 12.91 -6.30 5.53
N LYS A 39 12.72 -6.43 4.23
CA LYS A 39 13.41 -5.60 3.23
C LYS A 39 12.55 -4.46 2.67
N ALA A 40 11.24 -4.58 2.80
CA ALA A 40 10.24 -3.59 2.40
C ALA A 40 8.99 -3.75 3.25
N LEU A 41 8.15 -2.73 3.27
CA LEU A 41 6.85 -2.72 3.93
C LEU A 41 5.77 -2.35 2.92
N ALA A 42 4.53 -2.79 3.14
CA ALA A 42 3.38 -2.31 2.38
C ALA A 42 2.26 -1.89 3.34
N THR A 43 1.61 -0.77 3.09
CA THR A 43 0.42 -0.41 3.86
C THR A 43 -0.72 -1.37 3.53
N THR A 44 -1.73 -1.38 4.36
CA THR A 44 -2.98 -2.12 4.15
C THR A 44 -4.14 -1.20 4.49
N SER A 45 -5.04 -1.00 3.53
CA SER A 45 -6.20 -0.12 3.69
C SER A 45 -7.08 -0.58 4.86
N SER A 46 -7.40 -1.87 4.92
CA SER A 46 -8.22 -2.44 5.98
C SER A 46 -7.54 -2.40 7.35
N GLY A 47 -6.24 -2.70 7.43
CA GLY A 47 -5.49 -2.62 8.68
C GLY A 47 -5.43 -1.21 9.23
N PHE A 48 -5.20 -0.22 8.38
CA PHE A 48 -5.22 1.18 8.79
C PHE A 48 -6.62 1.64 9.20
N ALA A 49 -7.67 1.33 8.43
CA ALA A 49 -9.05 1.63 8.82
C ALA A 49 -9.38 1.04 10.19
N PHE A 50 -8.92 -0.18 10.47
CA PHE A 50 -9.13 -0.86 11.74
C PHE A 50 -8.49 -0.12 12.91
N THR A 51 -7.30 0.48 12.74
CA THR A 51 -6.66 1.31 13.78
C THR A 51 -7.48 2.54 14.13
N LEU A 52 -8.33 3.01 13.21
CA LEU A 52 -9.23 4.14 13.38
C LEU A 52 -10.62 3.72 13.87
N GLY A 53 -10.88 2.43 14.08
CA GLY A 53 -12.19 1.89 14.41
C GLY A 53 -13.20 1.99 13.27
N ARG A 54 -12.73 1.96 12.02
CA ARG A 54 -13.53 2.09 10.79
C ARG A 54 -13.48 0.82 9.96
N ARG A 55 -14.39 0.72 8.98
CA ARG A 55 -14.37 -0.35 7.98
C ARG A 55 -13.38 -0.01 6.87
N ASP A 56 -12.94 -1.04 6.17
CA ASP A 56 -12.20 -0.89 4.91
C ASP A 56 -13.06 -0.10 3.91
N GLY A 57 -12.46 0.89 3.26
CA GLY A 57 -13.14 1.82 2.37
C GLY A 57 -13.68 3.09 3.05
N ASP A 58 -13.68 3.18 4.38
CA ASP A 58 -14.17 4.36 5.12
C ASP A 58 -13.05 5.36 5.46
N VAL A 59 -11.89 5.23 4.86
CA VAL A 59 -10.72 6.11 5.06
C VAL A 59 -10.52 6.97 3.82
N THR A 60 -10.29 8.26 4.01
CA THR A 60 -10.06 9.20 2.90
C THR A 60 -8.65 9.10 2.34
N LEU A 61 -8.46 9.55 1.09
CA LEU A 61 -7.13 9.64 0.50
C LEU A 61 -6.17 10.47 1.36
N ASP A 62 -6.61 11.62 1.88
CA ASP A 62 -5.76 12.49 2.72
C ASP A 62 -5.28 11.76 3.98
N GLU A 63 -6.13 10.97 4.61
CA GLU A 63 -5.76 10.16 5.78
C GLU A 63 -4.74 9.07 5.40
N VAL A 64 -4.93 8.39 4.27
CA VAL A 64 -3.99 7.39 3.76
C VAL A 64 -2.64 8.02 3.42
N ILE A 65 -2.63 9.20 2.82
CA ILE A 65 -1.40 9.94 2.50
C ILE A 65 -0.66 10.36 3.78
N ALA A 66 -1.37 10.87 4.80
CA ALA A 66 -0.78 11.20 6.09
C ALA A 66 -0.21 9.95 6.79
N HIS A 67 -0.91 8.83 6.76
CA HIS A 67 -0.44 7.56 7.28
C HIS A 67 0.82 7.07 6.54
N THR A 68 0.81 7.15 5.22
CA THR A 68 1.97 6.78 4.38
C THR A 68 3.19 7.64 4.72
N ALA A 69 3.01 8.95 4.86
CA ALA A 69 4.08 9.86 5.25
C ALA A 69 4.66 9.52 6.63
N ALA A 70 3.81 9.21 7.60
CA ALA A 70 4.23 8.81 8.93
C ALA A 70 5.07 7.51 8.91
N LEU A 71 4.66 6.51 8.14
CA LEU A 71 5.42 5.27 7.98
C LEU A 71 6.74 5.50 7.23
N ALA A 72 6.71 6.25 6.12
CA ALA A 72 7.91 6.52 5.32
C ALA A 72 8.98 7.31 6.09
N ALA A 73 8.55 8.17 7.03
CA ALA A 73 9.45 8.97 7.86
C ALA A 73 10.13 8.17 8.98
N ILE A 74 9.50 7.10 9.48
CA ILE A 74 9.98 6.37 10.66
C ILE A 74 10.88 5.17 10.31
N THR A 75 10.90 4.73 9.04
CA THR A 75 11.69 3.59 8.59
C THR A 75 12.62 3.94 7.45
N GLU A 76 13.77 3.28 7.39
CA GLU A 76 14.65 3.32 6.22
C GLU A 76 14.23 2.34 5.11
N LEU A 77 13.25 1.48 5.39
CA LEU A 77 12.74 0.54 4.37
C LEU A 77 11.88 1.24 3.32
N PRO A 78 11.87 0.74 2.08
CA PRO A 78 10.88 1.13 1.10
C PRO A 78 9.46 0.82 1.61
N VAL A 79 8.55 1.76 1.47
CA VAL A 79 7.12 1.60 1.81
C VAL A 79 6.31 1.63 0.51
N SER A 80 5.58 0.56 0.23
CA SER A 80 4.56 0.52 -0.82
C SER A 80 3.21 0.89 -0.21
N VAL A 81 2.39 1.65 -0.92
CA VAL A 81 1.08 2.07 -0.43
C VAL A 81 -0.06 1.34 -1.15
N ASP A 82 -1.05 0.90 -0.39
CA ASP A 82 -2.32 0.40 -0.91
C ASP A 82 -3.24 1.61 -1.19
N LEU A 83 -3.50 1.88 -2.46
CA LEU A 83 -4.36 2.96 -2.92
C LEU A 83 -5.76 2.47 -3.31
N GLU A 84 -6.16 1.30 -2.84
CA GLU A 84 -7.50 0.73 -3.09
C GLU A 84 -7.88 0.77 -4.58
N ASN A 85 -8.98 1.45 -4.92
CA ASN A 85 -9.45 1.62 -6.30
C ASN A 85 -8.94 2.92 -6.97
N GLY A 86 -8.02 3.67 -6.34
CA GLY A 86 -7.50 4.95 -6.83
C GLY A 86 -8.28 6.17 -6.33
N TYR A 87 -9.24 5.99 -5.41
CA TYR A 87 -10.02 7.06 -4.77
C TYR A 87 -10.87 7.92 -5.71
N GLY A 88 -11.39 7.31 -6.77
CA GLY A 88 -12.34 7.95 -7.69
C GLY A 88 -12.56 7.13 -8.96
N PRO A 89 -13.60 7.46 -9.74
CA PRO A 89 -13.98 6.68 -10.91
C PRO A 89 -13.12 6.95 -12.13
N GLU A 90 -12.39 8.09 -12.17
CA GLU A 90 -11.66 8.53 -13.35
C GLU A 90 -10.17 8.17 -13.25
N PRO A 91 -9.49 7.93 -14.39
CA PRO A 91 -8.04 7.68 -14.40
C PRO A 91 -7.23 8.80 -13.75
N GLU A 92 -7.70 10.04 -13.84
CA GLU A 92 -7.07 11.22 -13.22
C GLU A 92 -7.10 11.16 -11.68
N ASP A 93 -8.11 10.52 -11.10
CA ASP A 93 -8.20 10.30 -9.66
C ASP A 93 -7.08 9.36 -9.20
N ALA A 94 -6.88 8.27 -9.90
CA ALA A 94 -5.79 7.34 -9.65
C ALA A 94 -4.41 8.02 -9.82
N ALA A 95 -4.23 8.81 -10.88
CA ALA A 95 -2.99 9.55 -11.11
C ALA A 95 -2.70 10.54 -9.97
N ARG A 96 -3.74 11.23 -9.47
CA ARG A 96 -3.64 12.14 -8.33
C ARG A 96 -3.26 11.40 -7.04
N ALA A 97 -3.88 10.24 -6.78
CA ALA A 97 -3.57 9.41 -5.62
C ALA A 97 -2.11 8.92 -5.64
N VAL A 98 -1.63 8.46 -6.81
CA VAL A 98 -0.23 8.05 -7.02
C VAL A 98 0.73 9.21 -6.77
N ALA A 99 0.46 10.39 -7.34
CA ALA A 99 1.32 11.56 -7.17
C ALA A 99 1.38 11.99 -5.70
N ALA A 100 0.26 11.97 -4.99
CA ALA A 100 0.20 12.32 -3.58
C ALA A 100 0.98 11.31 -2.71
N ALA A 101 0.86 10.02 -3.01
CA ALA A 101 1.59 8.97 -2.31
C ALA A 101 3.10 9.07 -2.52
N ALA A 102 3.54 9.36 -3.75
CA ALA A 102 4.95 9.58 -4.06
C ALA A 102 5.49 10.81 -3.30
N ALA A 103 4.73 11.90 -3.25
CA ALA A 103 5.11 13.10 -2.48
C ALA A 103 5.18 12.82 -0.97
N ALA A 104 4.40 11.87 -0.46
CA ALA A 104 4.43 11.41 0.93
C ALA A 104 5.60 10.47 1.25
N GLY A 105 6.42 10.11 0.26
CA GLY A 105 7.61 9.27 0.43
C GLY A 105 7.39 7.79 0.15
N ALA A 106 6.28 7.40 -0.44
CA ALA A 106 6.08 6.04 -0.91
C ALA A 106 7.12 5.66 -1.98
N ALA A 107 7.63 4.44 -1.90
CA ALA A 107 8.57 3.87 -2.87
C ALA A 107 7.87 3.07 -3.98
N GLY A 108 6.61 2.76 -3.78
CA GLY A 108 5.74 2.04 -4.71
C GLY A 108 4.30 2.08 -4.25
N GLY A 109 3.40 1.48 -5.04
CA GLY A 109 2.01 1.39 -4.68
C GLY A 109 1.24 0.37 -5.49
N SER A 110 0.04 0.07 -5.05
CA SER A 110 -0.89 -0.79 -5.75
C SER A 110 -2.25 -0.12 -5.89
N ILE A 111 -2.85 -0.26 -7.06
CA ILE A 111 -4.22 0.12 -7.33
C ILE A 111 -4.91 -1.10 -7.90
N GLY A 112 -6.03 -1.50 -7.32
CA GLY A 112 -6.85 -2.61 -7.77
C GLY A 112 -8.25 -2.13 -8.13
N ALA A 113 -8.80 -2.59 -9.27
CA ALA A 113 -10.20 -2.43 -9.53
C ALA A 113 -10.97 -3.39 -8.61
N ILE A 114 -11.70 -2.85 -7.64
CA ILE A 114 -12.63 -3.63 -6.83
C ILE A 114 -13.96 -3.59 -7.56
N ASP A 115 -14.36 -4.69 -8.14
CA ASP A 115 -15.73 -4.83 -8.66
C ASP A 115 -16.66 -5.13 -7.49
N HIS A 116 -17.35 -4.11 -7.01
CA HIS A 116 -18.37 -4.23 -5.98
C HIS A 116 -19.74 -4.70 -6.51
N SER A 117 -19.84 -5.05 -7.80
CA SER A 117 -21.09 -5.44 -8.43
C SER A 117 -21.48 -6.91 -8.20
N GLY A 118 -20.61 -7.72 -7.59
CA GLY A 118 -20.88 -9.11 -7.25
C GLY A 118 -21.45 -9.30 -5.83
N PRO A 119 -22.14 -10.42 -5.55
CA PRO A 119 -22.51 -10.77 -4.18
C PRO A 119 -21.23 -10.91 -3.34
N PRO A 120 -21.28 -10.62 -2.02
CA PRO A 120 -20.12 -10.75 -1.17
C PRO A 120 -19.58 -12.18 -1.30
N THR A 121 -18.37 -12.28 -1.83
CA THR A 121 -17.66 -13.55 -1.93
C THR A 121 -17.46 -14.09 -0.52
N THR A 122 -18.08 -15.21 -0.21
CA THR A 122 -17.79 -15.96 1.01
C THR A 122 -16.27 -16.20 1.05
N MET A 123 -15.65 -15.92 2.18
CA MET A 123 -14.23 -16.19 2.40
C MET A 123 -14.01 -17.71 2.41
N ASP A 124 -13.82 -18.31 1.24
CA ASP A 124 -13.45 -19.71 1.08
C ASP A 124 -11.94 -19.94 0.93
N GLY A 125 -11.14 -18.89 1.20
CA GLY A 125 -9.69 -18.98 1.18
C GLY A 125 -9.05 -19.09 -0.21
N SER A 126 -9.84 -19.05 -1.28
CA SER A 126 -9.30 -19.02 -2.64
C SER A 126 -9.12 -17.56 -3.09
N ILE A 127 -7.86 -17.10 -3.17
CA ILE A 127 -7.52 -15.85 -3.85
C ILE A 127 -7.65 -16.11 -5.35
N GLY A 128 -8.86 -15.99 -5.85
CA GLY A 128 -9.10 -15.93 -7.28
C GLY A 128 -8.56 -14.63 -7.83
N ILE A 129 -7.39 -14.64 -8.45
CA ILE A 129 -6.90 -13.52 -9.26
C ILE A 129 -7.73 -13.54 -10.54
N SER A 130 -8.93 -12.97 -10.51
CA SER A 130 -9.66 -12.62 -11.73
C SER A 130 -9.02 -11.38 -12.32
N GLY A 131 -8.54 -11.48 -13.56
CA GLY A 131 -7.69 -10.55 -14.27
C GLY A 131 -8.10 -9.08 -14.32
N GLY A 132 -7.89 -8.36 -13.25
CA GLY A 132 -7.82 -6.93 -13.22
C GLY A 132 -6.33 -6.54 -13.21
N GLY A 133 -5.87 -5.88 -14.26
CA GLY A 133 -4.48 -5.48 -14.39
C GLY A 133 -4.06 -4.60 -13.21
N ARG A 134 -3.09 -5.08 -12.43
CA ARG A 134 -2.41 -4.24 -11.45
C ARG A 134 -1.46 -3.33 -12.22
N ALA A 135 -1.70 -2.03 -12.16
CA ALA A 135 -0.67 -1.08 -12.52
C ALA A 135 0.26 -0.93 -11.30
N SER A 136 1.49 -1.40 -11.42
CA SER A 136 2.56 -1.09 -10.47
C SER A 136 3.38 0.07 -11.01
N TRP A 137 3.70 1.05 -10.20
CA TRP A 137 4.52 2.23 -10.52
C TRP A 137 5.73 2.33 -9.60
#